data_65eb4f22f2b854a79ae9f03929133f41
#
_entry.id   65eb4f22f2b854a79ae9f03929133f41
#
_cell.length_a   1.000
_cell.length_b   1.000
_cell.length_c   1.000
_cell.angle_alpha   90.00
_cell.angle_beta   90.00
_cell.angle_gamma   90.00
#
_symmetry.space_group_name_H-M   'P 1'
#
loop_
_entity.id
_entity.type
_entity.pdbx_description
1 polymer ?
#
loop_
_entity_poly.entity_id
_entity_poly.type
_entity_poly.pdbx_seq_one_letter_code
_entity_poly.pdbx_strand_id
1 'polypeptide(L)'
;MGSKPKGPKRDYRERAYRALGVGKGLVSFQVQVKETDLLIQARKNLRAPAYQAVLRYRFQLESYLQDHPNFFHSLRPVVWDDFAPTLVQEMMRAAQAARVGPMAAVAGAMAEFVGRDLLGESPEVIVENGGDLFIQIPREV
;
A
#
# COMPACT_ATOMS: atom_id res chain seq x y z
N MET A 1 -6.27 20.08 -22.42
CA MET A 1 -5.29 20.22 -21.36
C MET A 1 -4.59 18.90 -21.12
N GLY A 2 -3.31 18.92 -21.21
CA GLY A 2 -2.51 17.71 -21.17
C GLY A 2 -2.56 17.00 -19.83
N SER A 3 -2.52 15.68 -19.88
CA SER A 3 -2.27 14.86 -18.71
C SER A 3 -0.96 15.30 -18.04
N LYS A 4 -0.91 15.26 -16.72
CA LYS A 4 0.36 15.49 -16.00
C LYS A 4 1.41 14.53 -16.52
N PRO A 5 2.62 14.99 -16.83
CA PRO A 5 3.68 14.10 -17.25
C PRO A 5 3.92 13.05 -16.16
N LYS A 6 4.07 11.80 -16.59
CA LYS A 6 4.44 10.72 -15.66
C LYS A 6 5.81 11.05 -15.07
N GLY A 7 5.89 11.10 -13.76
CA GLY A 7 7.15 11.35 -13.09
C GLY A 7 8.18 10.26 -13.37
N PRO A 8 9.49 10.54 -13.24
CA PRO A 8 10.55 9.58 -13.53
C PRO A 8 10.42 8.24 -12.78
N LYS A 9 9.89 8.27 -11.56
CA LYS A 9 9.67 7.07 -10.75
C LYS A 9 8.63 6.14 -11.33
N ARG A 10 7.59 6.68 -11.96
CA ARG A 10 6.50 5.89 -12.54
C ARG A 10 6.99 5.15 -13.78
N ASP A 11 7.75 5.82 -14.64
CA ASP A 11 8.34 5.20 -15.83
C ASP A 11 9.32 4.09 -15.47
N TYR A 12 10.12 4.29 -14.44
CA TYR A 12 11.05 3.28 -13.95
C TYR A 12 10.31 2.01 -13.50
N ARG A 13 9.20 2.16 -12.79
CA ARG A 13 8.41 1.06 -12.28
C ARG A 13 7.70 0.31 -13.39
N GLU A 14 7.11 1.02 -14.35
CA GLU A 14 6.47 0.40 -15.50
C GLU A 14 7.48 -0.44 -16.28
N ARG A 15 8.70 0.06 -16.46
CA ARG A 15 9.77 -0.68 -17.11
C ARG A 15 10.21 -1.90 -16.31
N ALA A 16 10.30 -1.77 -15.00
CA ALA A 16 10.64 -2.88 -14.12
C ALA A 16 9.59 -3.99 -14.18
N TYR A 17 8.31 -3.65 -14.22
CA TYR A 17 7.22 -4.61 -14.41
C TYR A 17 7.37 -5.37 -15.71
N ARG A 18 7.63 -4.66 -16.81
CA ARG A 18 7.80 -5.26 -18.12
C ARG A 18 9.00 -6.20 -18.17
N ALA A 19 10.11 -5.80 -17.54
CA ALA A 19 11.33 -6.59 -17.50
C ALA A 19 11.14 -7.90 -16.73
N LEU A 20 10.29 -7.88 -15.69
CA LEU A 20 9.97 -9.08 -14.90
C LEU A 20 8.86 -9.92 -15.51
N GLY A 21 8.29 -9.50 -16.66
CA GLY A 21 7.14 -10.17 -17.24
C GLY A 21 5.87 -10.02 -16.42
N VAL A 22 5.89 -9.14 -15.44
CA VAL A 22 4.76 -8.87 -14.54
C VAL A 22 3.78 -7.99 -15.30
N GLY A 23 2.51 -8.28 -15.23
CA GLY A 23 1.47 -7.51 -15.91
C GLY A 23 0.85 -8.20 -17.10
N LYS A 24 1.41 -9.31 -17.60
CA LYS A 24 0.78 -10.12 -18.64
C LYS A 24 -0.49 -10.77 -18.09
N GLY A 25 -1.62 -10.52 -18.76
CA GLY A 25 -2.89 -11.07 -18.35
C GLY A 25 -3.49 -10.44 -17.09
N LEU A 26 -2.90 -9.35 -16.61
CA LEU A 26 -3.43 -8.62 -15.46
C LEU A 26 -4.32 -7.48 -15.93
N VAL A 27 -5.38 -7.23 -15.17
CA VAL A 27 -6.21 -6.04 -15.34
C VAL A 27 -5.80 -4.99 -14.31
N SER A 28 -5.82 -3.73 -14.73
CA SER A 28 -5.48 -2.60 -13.87
C SER A 28 -6.74 -1.90 -13.42
N PHE A 29 -6.75 -1.48 -12.17
CA PHE A 29 -7.85 -0.69 -11.62
C PHE A 29 -7.32 0.23 -10.52
N GLN A 30 -8.00 1.34 -10.32
CA GLN A 30 -7.60 2.36 -9.37
C GLN A 30 -8.59 2.42 -8.22
N VAL A 31 -8.07 2.59 -7.00
CA VAL A 31 -8.90 2.84 -5.81
C VAL A 31 -8.38 4.11 -5.16
N GLN A 32 -9.27 5.08 -5.05
CA GLN A 32 -8.94 6.36 -4.42
C GLN A 32 -9.93 6.66 -3.31
N VAL A 33 -9.40 6.93 -2.11
CA VAL A 33 -10.18 7.34 -0.94
C VAL A 33 -9.39 8.46 -0.27
N LYS A 34 -9.93 9.67 -0.34
CA LYS A 34 -9.22 10.87 0.15
C LYS A 34 -7.82 10.91 -0.49
N GLU A 35 -6.76 11.01 0.33
CA GLU A 35 -5.38 11.06 -0.15
C GLU A 35 -4.78 9.68 -0.46
N THR A 36 -5.48 8.60 -0.18
CA THR A 36 -5.04 7.25 -0.55
C THR A 36 -5.41 6.98 -2.00
N ASP A 37 -4.40 6.75 -2.83
CA ASP A 37 -4.59 6.52 -4.26
C ASP A 37 -3.76 5.33 -4.69
N LEU A 38 -4.42 4.19 -4.89
CA LEU A 38 -3.77 2.92 -5.24
C LEU A 38 -4.02 2.58 -6.70
N LEU A 39 -2.95 2.23 -7.39
CA LEU A 39 -3.04 1.55 -8.68
C LEU A 39 -2.79 0.07 -8.45
N ILE A 40 -3.76 -0.76 -8.81
CA ILE A 40 -3.74 -2.19 -8.53
C ILE A 40 -3.83 -2.98 -9.82
N GLN A 41 -3.03 -4.04 -9.91
CA GLN A 41 -3.11 -5.01 -11.00
C GLN A 41 -3.34 -6.39 -10.40
N ALA A 42 -4.30 -7.12 -10.96
CA ALA A 42 -4.65 -8.47 -10.54
C ALA A 42 -5.22 -9.24 -11.73
N ARG A 43 -5.44 -10.54 -11.59
CA ARG A 43 -5.97 -11.37 -12.68
C ARG A 43 -7.40 -11.03 -13.05
N LYS A 44 -8.13 -10.37 -12.17
CA LYS A 44 -9.48 -9.88 -12.42
C LYS A 44 -9.67 -8.54 -11.73
N ASN A 45 -10.74 -7.84 -12.09
CA ASN A 45 -11.04 -6.56 -11.47
C ASN A 45 -11.54 -6.76 -10.04
N LEU A 46 -10.69 -6.46 -9.07
CA LEU A 46 -10.97 -6.57 -7.64
C LEU A 46 -11.18 -5.20 -6.99
N ARG A 47 -11.67 -4.22 -7.78
CA ARG A 47 -11.85 -2.85 -7.27
C ARG A 47 -12.77 -2.82 -6.05
N ALA A 48 -13.88 -3.57 -6.06
CA ALA A 48 -14.82 -3.55 -4.94
C ALA A 48 -14.20 -4.06 -3.64
N PRO A 49 -13.59 -5.25 -3.58
CA PRO A 49 -12.94 -5.70 -2.36
C PRO A 49 -11.74 -4.81 -1.98
N ALA A 50 -11.00 -4.29 -2.94
CA ALA A 50 -9.89 -3.37 -2.66
C ALA A 50 -10.39 -2.07 -2.03
N TYR A 51 -11.45 -1.51 -2.54
CA TYR A 51 -12.08 -0.32 -1.97
C TYR A 51 -12.50 -0.54 -0.52
N GLN A 52 -13.14 -1.67 -0.24
CA GLN A 52 -13.55 -2.03 1.11
C GLN A 52 -12.34 -2.21 2.05
N ALA A 53 -11.27 -2.81 1.55
CA ALA A 53 -10.03 -2.96 2.32
C ALA A 53 -9.44 -1.59 2.68
N VAL A 54 -9.35 -0.68 1.71
CA VAL A 54 -8.83 0.67 1.96
C VAL A 54 -9.68 1.39 3.00
N LEU A 55 -11.01 1.33 2.90
CA LEU A 55 -11.89 1.96 3.88
C LEU A 55 -11.65 1.40 5.28
N ARG A 56 -11.52 0.08 5.40
CA ARG A 56 -11.29 -0.57 6.69
C ARG A 56 -9.96 -0.16 7.31
N TYR A 57 -8.89 -0.18 6.55
CA TYR A 57 -7.57 0.18 7.05
C TYR A 57 -7.47 1.67 7.35
N ARG A 58 -8.06 2.53 6.55
CA ARG A 58 -8.12 3.96 6.85
C ARG A 58 -8.88 4.22 8.14
N PHE A 59 -10.00 3.54 8.35
CA PHE A 59 -10.78 3.69 9.58
C PHE A 59 -9.95 3.30 10.80
N GLN A 60 -9.24 2.17 10.72
CA GLN A 60 -8.35 1.74 11.81
C GLN A 60 -7.28 2.78 12.12
N LEU A 61 -6.63 3.30 11.08
CA LEU A 61 -5.58 4.29 11.25
C LEU A 61 -6.13 5.62 11.79
N GLU A 62 -7.18 6.13 11.20
CA GLU A 62 -7.77 7.41 11.60
C GLU A 62 -8.27 7.36 13.04
N SER A 63 -8.88 6.24 13.46
CA SER A 63 -9.32 6.05 14.83
C SER A 63 -8.15 6.03 15.81
N TYR A 64 -7.08 5.34 15.43
CA TYR A 64 -5.86 5.28 16.25
C TYR A 64 -5.24 6.67 16.42
N LEU A 65 -5.18 7.44 15.33
CA LEU A 65 -4.60 8.79 15.35
C LEU A 65 -5.36 9.75 16.25
N GLN A 66 -6.67 9.58 16.37
CA GLN A 66 -7.48 10.42 17.29
C GLN A 66 -7.04 10.27 18.74
N ASP A 67 -6.71 9.06 19.14
CA ASP A 67 -6.32 8.75 20.52
C ASP A 67 -4.81 8.86 20.75
N HIS A 68 -4.03 8.97 19.67
CA HIS A 68 -2.57 8.96 19.71
C HIS A 68 -1.98 10.06 18.81
N PRO A 69 -2.20 11.34 19.14
CA PRO A 69 -1.75 12.43 18.28
C PRO A 69 -0.23 12.46 18.07
N ASN A 70 0.55 11.99 19.04
CA ASN A 70 2.01 11.92 18.90
C ASN A 70 2.45 10.97 17.79
N PHE A 71 1.66 9.94 17.51
CA PHE A 71 1.94 9.02 16.42
C PHE A 71 1.99 9.74 15.06
N PHE A 72 1.05 10.64 14.84
CA PHE A 72 0.97 11.40 13.59
C PHE A 72 2.15 12.36 13.41
N HIS A 73 2.57 13.03 14.49
CA HIS A 73 3.55 14.11 14.41
C HIS A 73 5.00 13.65 14.63
N SER A 74 5.22 12.44 15.13
CA SER A 74 6.57 11.99 15.46
C SER A 74 7.43 11.83 14.21
N LEU A 75 8.65 12.37 14.26
CA LEU A 75 9.69 12.16 13.26
C LEU A 75 10.64 11.04 13.63
N ARG A 76 10.40 10.38 14.76
CA ARG A 76 11.19 9.28 15.29
C ARG A 76 10.29 8.09 15.55
N PRO A 77 10.86 6.87 15.63
CA PRO A 77 10.08 5.70 16.04
C PRO A 77 9.37 5.93 17.36
N VAL A 78 8.14 5.43 17.43
CA VAL A 78 7.32 5.52 18.66
C VAL A 78 7.42 4.23 19.44
N VAL A 79 7.07 4.28 20.72
CA VAL A 79 7.04 3.12 21.61
C VAL A 79 6.00 2.12 21.07
N TRP A 80 6.38 0.84 21.06
CA TRP A 80 5.50 -0.23 20.62
C TRP A 80 4.22 -0.29 21.43
N ASP A 81 3.10 -0.50 20.75
CA ASP A 81 1.77 -0.63 21.34
C ASP A 81 1.17 -1.98 20.96
N ASP A 82 1.09 -2.90 21.92
CA ASP A 82 0.53 -4.24 21.72
C ASP A 82 -0.96 -4.21 21.37
N PHE A 83 -1.65 -3.12 21.66
CA PHE A 83 -3.09 -2.99 21.44
C PHE A 83 -3.42 -2.22 20.16
N ALA A 84 -2.42 -1.76 19.43
CA ALA A 84 -2.66 -1.07 18.17
C ALA A 84 -3.18 -2.04 17.11
N PRO A 85 -3.98 -1.54 16.12
CA PRO A 85 -4.35 -2.36 14.97
C PRO A 85 -3.12 -2.89 14.22
N THR A 86 -3.28 -4.02 13.54
CA THR A 86 -2.16 -4.66 12.85
C THR A 86 -1.49 -3.76 11.80
N LEU A 87 -2.25 -2.95 11.09
CA LEU A 87 -1.69 -1.97 10.16
C LEU A 87 -0.78 -0.99 10.89
N VAL A 88 -1.22 -0.47 12.04
CA VAL A 88 -0.47 0.49 12.85
C VAL A 88 0.80 -0.16 13.41
N GLN A 89 0.70 -1.40 13.85
CA GLN A 89 1.87 -2.16 14.32
C GLN A 89 2.91 -2.35 13.22
N GLU A 90 2.47 -2.64 11.99
CA GLU A 90 3.39 -2.73 10.86
C GLU A 90 4.06 -1.39 10.58
N MET A 91 3.33 -0.28 10.68
CA MET A 91 3.93 1.05 10.55
C MET A 91 4.98 1.31 11.63
N MET A 92 4.71 0.91 12.87
CA MET A 92 5.67 1.02 13.97
C MET A 92 6.94 0.21 13.70
N ARG A 93 6.76 -1.04 13.25
CA ARG A 93 7.87 -1.95 12.97
C ARG A 93 8.75 -1.42 11.83
N ALA A 94 8.12 -0.99 10.75
CA ALA A 94 8.85 -0.45 9.59
C ALA A 94 9.59 0.85 9.94
N ALA A 95 8.93 1.71 10.72
CA ALA A 95 9.52 2.96 11.18
C ALA A 95 10.74 2.71 12.08
N GLN A 96 10.65 1.74 12.98
CA GLN A 96 11.76 1.37 13.85
C GLN A 96 12.96 0.88 13.03
N ALA A 97 12.71 0.05 12.04
CA ALA A 97 13.77 -0.48 11.16
C ALA A 97 14.46 0.63 10.37
N ALA A 98 13.69 1.62 9.90
CA ALA A 98 14.22 2.73 9.09
C ALA A 98 14.66 3.94 9.93
N ARG A 99 14.41 3.93 11.23
CA ARG A 99 14.71 5.03 12.17
C ARG A 99 14.01 6.33 11.77
N VAL A 100 12.73 6.24 11.44
CA VAL A 100 11.89 7.37 11.05
C VAL A 100 10.60 7.39 11.86
N GLY A 101 9.79 8.42 11.71
CA GLY A 101 8.47 8.45 12.31
C GLY A 101 7.52 7.48 11.61
N PRO A 102 6.50 6.97 12.33
CA PRO A 102 5.64 5.91 11.81
C PRO A 102 4.82 6.31 10.58
N MET A 103 4.44 7.58 10.45
CA MET A 103 3.67 8.03 9.29
C MET A 103 4.44 7.92 7.98
N ALA A 104 5.78 7.90 8.03
CA ALA A 104 6.60 7.68 6.83
C ALA A 104 6.38 6.27 6.23
N ALA A 105 5.86 5.33 7.02
CA ALA A 105 5.62 3.95 6.59
C ALA A 105 4.17 3.70 6.14
N VAL A 106 3.30 4.72 6.14
CA VAL A 106 1.86 4.50 5.89
C VAL A 106 1.59 3.98 4.48
N ALA A 107 2.23 4.55 3.48
CA ALA A 107 1.97 4.17 2.09
C ALA A 107 2.37 2.71 1.82
N GLY A 108 3.53 2.29 2.31
CA GLY A 108 3.99 0.91 2.16
C GLY A 108 3.12 -0.09 2.91
N ALA A 109 2.74 0.23 4.14
CA ALA A 109 1.87 -0.62 4.94
C ALA A 109 0.49 -0.77 4.29
N MET A 110 -0.08 0.32 3.79
CA MET A 110 -1.37 0.28 3.10
C MET A 110 -1.31 -0.59 1.85
N ALA A 111 -0.29 -0.43 1.02
CA ALA A 111 -0.10 -1.23 -0.18
C ALA A 111 0.02 -2.73 0.16
N GLU A 112 0.82 -3.06 1.18
CA GLU A 112 1.02 -4.44 1.59
C GLU A 112 -0.28 -5.07 2.12
N PHE A 113 -0.98 -4.39 2.99
CA PHE A 113 -2.18 -4.96 3.63
C PHE A 113 -3.32 -5.12 2.64
N VAL A 114 -3.56 -4.13 1.79
CA VAL A 114 -4.55 -4.26 0.72
C VAL A 114 -4.16 -5.37 -0.24
N GLY A 115 -2.89 -5.42 -0.64
CA GLY A 115 -2.40 -6.45 -1.54
C GLY A 115 -2.57 -7.85 -0.98
N ARG A 116 -2.24 -8.06 0.28
CA ARG A 116 -2.41 -9.36 0.94
C ARG A 116 -3.86 -9.78 1.02
N ASP A 117 -4.78 -8.84 1.28
CA ASP A 117 -6.20 -9.17 1.31
C ASP A 117 -6.70 -9.65 -0.06
N LEU A 118 -6.16 -9.10 -1.14
CA LEU A 118 -6.56 -9.47 -2.49
C LEU A 118 -6.00 -10.82 -2.95
N LEU A 119 -4.96 -11.33 -2.29
CA LEU A 119 -4.38 -12.62 -2.63
C LEU A 119 -5.35 -13.79 -2.43
N GLY A 120 -6.39 -13.62 -1.63
CA GLY A 120 -7.45 -14.60 -1.49
C GLY A 120 -8.26 -14.82 -2.77
N GLU A 121 -8.25 -13.85 -3.69
CA GLU A 121 -9.04 -13.86 -4.92
C GLU A 121 -8.20 -13.81 -6.19
N SER A 122 -6.90 -13.53 -6.08
CA SER A 122 -5.99 -13.46 -7.21
C SER A 122 -4.61 -13.91 -6.77
N PRO A 123 -3.99 -14.89 -7.46
CA PRO A 123 -2.64 -15.35 -7.11
C PRO A 123 -1.55 -14.35 -7.44
N GLU A 124 -1.85 -13.37 -8.28
CA GLU A 124 -0.95 -12.28 -8.63
C GLU A 124 -1.59 -10.96 -8.27
N VAL A 125 -0.88 -10.15 -7.48
CA VAL A 125 -1.34 -8.81 -7.10
C VAL A 125 -0.16 -7.88 -7.09
N ILE A 126 -0.35 -6.72 -7.70
CA ILE A 126 0.59 -5.61 -7.64
C ILE A 126 -0.18 -4.41 -7.13
N VAL A 127 0.32 -3.77 -6.07
CA VAL A 127 -0.26 -2.55 -5.53
C VAL A 127 0.80 -1.47 -5.51
N GLU A 128 0.53 -0.36 -6.18
CA GLU A 128 1.36 0.82 -6.16
C GLU A 128 0.66 1.93 -5.37
N ASN A 129 1.37 2.50 -4.41
CA ASN A 129 0.90 3.61 -3.60
C ASN A 129 2.01 4.67 -3.53
N GLY A 130 1.93 5.67 -4.43
CA GLY A 130 2.95 6.70 -4.52
C GLY A 130 4.32 6.12 -4.83
N GLY A 131 5.23 6.19 -3.85
CA GLY A 131 6.57 5.64 -3.96
C GLY A 131 6.68 4.17 -3.56
N ASP A 132 5.63 3.58 -3.00
CA ASP A 132 5.68 2.24 -2.41
C ASP A 132 5.00 1.21 -3.27
N LEU A 133 5.49 -0.02 -3.19
CA LEU A 133 5.09 -1.09 -4.08
C LEU A 133 4.97 -2.40 -3.30
N PHE A 134 3.86 -3.10 -3.49
CA PHE A 134 3.68 -4.48 -3.07
C PHE A 134 3.51 -5.35 -4.31
N ILE A 135 4.30 -6.42 -4.42
CA ILE A 135 4.21 -7.37 -5.52
C ILE A 135 4.17 -8.78 -4.95
N GLN A 136 3.18 -9.54 -5.37
CA GLN A 136 3.11 -10.97 -5.14
C GLN A 136 2.78 -11.64 -6.46
N ILE A 137 3.66 -12.52 -6.90
CA ILE A 137 3.49 -13.32 -8.11
C ILE A 137 3.72 -14.78 -7.74
N PRO A 138 3.09 -15.74 -8.48
CA PRO A 138 3.34 -17.14 -8.24
C PRO A 138 4.80 -17.47 -8.49
N ARG A 139 5.38 -18.33 -7.66
CA ARG A 139 6.70 -18.89 -7.96
C ARG A 139 6.52 -19.90 -9.09
N GLU A 140 7.33 -19.73 -10.13
CA GLU A 140 7.47 -20.78 -11.13
C GLU A 140 8.13 -21.99 -10.48
N VAL A 141 7.50 -23.13 -10.67
CA VAL A 141 8.02 -24.40 -10.19
C VAL A 141 9.00 -24.95 -11.20
#